data_6156dc39e0640df9563f6bfd13563391
#
_entry.id   6156dc39e0640df9563f6bfd13563391
#
_cell.length_a   1.000
_cell.length_b   1.000
_cell.length_c   1.000
_cell.angle_alpha   90.00
_cell.angle_beta   90.00
_cell.angle_gamma   90.00
#
_symmetry.space_group_name_H-M   'P 1'
#
loop_
_entity.id
_entity.type
_entity.pdbx_description
1 polymer ?
#
loop_
_entity_poly.entity_id
_entity_poly.type
_entity_poly.pdbx_seq_one_letter_code
_entity_poly.pdbx_strand_id
1 'polypeptide(L)'
;MDPITLRNRLLVATGMWREATGEPLPRLAPGDPANQIQDFELKLVDRLWETATPENAREVADRTWDLVHDRDDGDRVKQRVVECHEALARMTRLGD
;
A
#
# COMPACT_ATOMS: atom_id res chain seq x y z
N MET A 1 -11.17 15.35 -2.07
CA MET A 1 -11.69 13.97 -2.16
C MET A 1 -13.01 13.90 -1.40
N ASP A 2 -14.02 13.29 -1.97
CA ASP A 2 -15.35 13.25 -1.35
C ASP A 2 -15.40 12.20 -0.22
N PRO A 3 -16.37 12.32 0.71
CA PRO A 3 -16.46 11.42 1.86
C PRO A 3 -16.70 9.95 1.48
N ILE A 4 -17.40 9.69 0.38
CA ILE A 4 -17.67 8.31 -0.05
C ILE A 4 -16.37 7.64 -0.52
N THR A 5 -15.57 8.35 -1.29
CA THR A 5 -14.28 7.85 -1.77
C THR A 5 -13.34 7.59 -0.60
N LEU A 6 -13.27 8.50 0.38
CA LEU A 6 -12.45 8.32 1.59
C LEU A 6 -12.87 7.09 2.36
N ARG A 7 -14.18 6.91 2.56
CA ARG A 7 -14.71 5.74 3.26
C ARG A 7 -14.33 4.45 2.55
N ASN A 8 -14.49 4.40 1.23
CA ASN A 8 -14.18 3.21 0.45
C ASN A 8 -12.69 2.87 0.52
N ARG A 9 -11.83 3.86 0.43
CA ARG A 9 -10.38 3.67 0.57
C ARG A 9 -10.04 3.11 1.95
N LEU A 10 -10.65 3.65 2.99
CA LEU A 10 -10.42 3.17 4.36
C LEU A 10 -10.87 1.72 4.53
N LEU A 11 -12.03 1.37 4.01
CA LEU A 11 -12.55 0.00 4.10
C LEU A 11 -11.65 -1.00 3.38
N VAL A 12 -11.19 -0.67 2.19
CA VAL A 12 -10.29 -1.53 1.43
C VAL A 12 -8.96 -1.70 2.17
N ALA A 13 -8.37 -0.62 2.61
CA ALA A 13 -7.09 -0.66 3.32
C ALA A 13 -7.19 -1.43 4.64
N THR A 14 -8.28 -1.24 5.38
CA THR A 14 -8.55 -1.97 6.64
C THR A 14 -8.66 -3.48 6.38
N GLY A 15 -9.38 -3.88 5.35
CA GLY A 15 -9.53 -5.28 4.98
C GLY A 15 -8.19 -5.91 4.59
N MET A 16 -7.41 -5.23 3.79
CA MET A 16 -6.08 -5.70 3.38
C MET A 16 -5.13 -5.82 4.58
N TRP A 17 -5.16 -4.85 5.49
CA TRP A 17 -4.33 -4.89 6.70
C TRP A 17 -4.64 -6.12 7.55
N ARG A 18 -5.91 -6.36 7.82
CA ARG A 18 -6.35 -7.51 8.62
C ARG A 18 -6.00 -8.84 7.97
N GLU A 19 -6.21 -8.93 6.66
CA GLU A 19 -5.89 -10.14 5.92
C GLU A 19 -4.39 -10.43 5.89
N ALA A 20 -3.58 -9.39 5.71
CA ALA A 20 -2.14 -9.55 5.55
C ALA A 20 -1.40 -9.73 6.87
N THR A 21 -1.83 -9.06 7.94
CA THR A 21 -1.08 -9.02 9.21
C THR A 21 -1.79 -9.71 10.36
N GLY A 22 -3.13 -9.71 10.38
CA GLY A 22 -3.90 -10.16 11.54
C GLY A 22 -3.71 -9.28 12.76
N GLU A 23 -2.99 -8.19 12.65
CA GLU A 23 -2.67 -7.28 13.75
C GLU A 23 -3.74 -6.19 13.92
N PRO A 24 -3.82 -5.56 15.12
CA PRO A 24 -4.67 -4.38 15.30
C PRO A 24 -4.26 -3.26 14.35
N LEU A 25 -5.23 -2.42 14.00
CA LEU A 25 -4.98 -1.26 13.14
C LEU A 25 -3.97 -0.32 13.83
N PRO A 26 -3.02 0.25 13.07
CA PRO A 26 -2.04 1.18 13.66
C PRO A 26 -2.71 2.48 14.11
N ARG A 27 -2.16 3.10 15.15
CA ARG A 27 -2.59 4.43 15.57
C ARG A 27 -2.04 5.46 14.59
N LEU A 28 -2.92 6.37 14.16
CA LEU A 28 -2.54 7.45 13.27
C LEU A 28 -2.46 8.76 14.05
N ALA A 29 -1.55 9.64 13.64
CA ALA A 29 -1.45 10.98 14.22
C ALA A 29 -2.75 11.75 13.94
N PRO A 30 -3.18 12.65 14.88
CA PRO A 30 -4.33 13.51 14.61
C PRO A 30 -4.11 14.36 13.36
N GLY A 31 -5.17 14.58 12.60
CA GLY A 31 -5.07 15.38 11.39
C GLY A 31 -6.32 15.27 10.53
N ASP A 32 -6.22 15.82 9.33
CA ASP A 32 -7.27 15.74 8.33
C ASP A 32 -7.54 14.26 7.97
N PRO A 33 -8.81 13.84 7.88
CA PRO A 33 -9.15 12.46 7.52
C PRO A 33 -8.48 11.96 6.24
N ALA A 34 -8.36 12.81 5.21
CA ALA A 34 -7.70 12.42 3.97
C ALA A 34 -6.22 12.08 4.21
N ASN A 35 -5.53 12.88 5.02
CA ASN A 35 -4.13 12.63 5.37
C ASN A 35 -3.97 11.39 6.25
N GLN A 36 -4.90 11.17 7.18
CA GLN A 36 -4.86 9.99 8.04
C GLN A 36 -5.03 8.71 7.23
N ILE A 37 -5.94 8.68 6.27
CA ILE A 37 -6.14 7.54 5.40
C ILE A 37 -4.92 7.30 4.53
N GLN A 38 -4.33 8.35 3.98
CA GLN A 38 -3.11 8.25 3.18
C GLN A 38 -1.95 7.70 4.01
N ASP A 39 -1.77 8.16 5.23
CA ASP A 39 -0.73 7.66 6.13
C ASP A 39 -0.95 6.17 6.44
N PHE A 40 -2.19 5.76 6.64
CA PHE A 40 -2.52 4.36 6.86
C PHE A 40 -2.19 3.51 5.63
N GLU A 41 -2.56 4.00 4.45
CA GLU A 41 -2.26 3.29 3.20
C GLU A 41 -0.75 3.14 2.99
N LEU A 42 0.03 4.16 3.32
CA LEU A 42 1.50 4.08 3.25
C LEU A 42 2.04 3.02 4.21
N LYS A 43 1.53 2.95 5.44
CA LYS A 43 1.91 1.92 6.40
C LYS A 43 1.54 0.53 5.90
N LEU A 44 0.37 0.40 5.28
CA LEU A 44 -0.08 -0.86 4.70
C LEU A 44 0.88 -1.33 3.59
N VAL A 45 1.22 -0.45 2.66
CA VAL A 45 2.16 -0.77 1.57
C VAL A 45 3.51 -1.21 2.15
N ASP A 46 4.06 -0.44 3.08
CA ASP A 46 5.35 -0.75 3.68
C ASP A 46 5.30 -2.10 4.42
N ARG A 47 4.22 -2.35 5.14
CA ARG A 47 4.06 -3.63 5.87
C ARG A 47 3.99 -4.82 4.93
N LEU A 48 3.23 -4.70 3.84
CA LEU A 48 3.15 -5.77 2.84
C LEU A 48 4.52 -6.08 2.22
N TRP A 49 5.27 -5.04 1.87
CA TRP A 49 6.60 -5.22 1.28
C TRP A 49 7.63 -5.74 2.28
N GLU A 50 7.51 -5.40 3.56
CA GLU A 50 8.37 -5.96 4.62
C GLU A 50 8.21 -7.48 4.75
N THR A 51 7.01 -8.00 4.50
CA THR A 51 6.73 -9.42 4.59
C THR A 51 6.91 -10.16 3.27
N ALA A 52 7.33 -9.46 2.21
CA ALA A 52 7.53 -10.07 0.91
C ALA A 52 8.71 -11.04 0.92
N THR A 53 8.51 -12.19 0.29
CA THR A 53 9.53 -13.22 0.09
C THR A 53 9.69 -13.42 -1.42
N PRO A 54 10.75 -14.12 -1.88
CA PRO A 54 10.87 -14.43 -3.31
C PRO A 54 9.64 -15.15 -3.87
N GLU A 55 8.98 -15.96 -3.04
CA GLU A 55 7.81 -16.75 -3.45
C GLU A 55 6.55 -15.91 -3.60
N ASN A 56 6.37 -14.87 -2.77
CA ASN A 56 5.15 -14.06 -2.77
C ASN A 56 5.34 -12.63 -3.31
N ALA A 57 6.54 -12.26 -3.71
CA ALA A 57 6.85 -10.88 -4.11
C ALA A 57 5.95 -10.39 -5.26
N ARG A 58 5.66 -11.25 -6.24
CA ARG A 58 4.79 -10.89 -7.36
C ARG A 58 3.35 -10.65 -6.88
N GLU A 59 2.86 -11.48 -5.96
CA GLU A 59 1.52 -11.30 -5.39
C GLU A 59 1.43 -10.00 -4.61
N VAL A 60 2.45 -9.68 -3.81
CA VAL A 60 2.51 -8.41 -3.07
C VAL A 60 2.54 -7.23 -4.04
N ALA A 61 3.32 -7.32 -5.10
CA ALA A 61 3.38 -6.29 -6.13
C ALA A 61 2.01 -6.07 -6.79
N ASP A 62 1.34 -7.15 -7.18
CA ASP A 62 0.03 -7.07 -7.82
C ASP A 62 -1.03 -6.48 -6.88
N ARG A 63 -1.04 -6.90 -5.62
CA ARG A 63 -1.99 -6.40 -4.62
C ARG A 63 -1.81 -4.90 -4.36
N THR A 64 -0.58 -4.45 -4.20
CA THR A 64 -0.31 -3.03 -3.97
C THR A 64 -0.59 -2.20 -5.21
N TRP A 65 -0.33 -2.73 -6.40
CA TRP A 65 -0.67 -2.06 -7.65
C TRP A 65 -2.19 -1.91 -7.83
N ASP A 66 -2.96 -2.96 -7.52
CA ASP A 66 -4.42 -2.91 -7.58
C ASP A 66 -4.99 -1.81 -6.69
N LEU A 67 -4.32 -1.52 -5.57
CA LEU A 67 -4.75 -0.47 -4.64
C LEU A 67 -4.64 0.93 -5.26
N VAL A 68 -3.66 1.17 -6.13
CA VAL A 68 -3.25 2.53 -6.53
C VAL A 68 -3.28 2.80 -8.03
N HIS A 69 -3.46 1.78 -8.89
CA HIS A 69 -3.23 1.92 -10.34
C HIS A 69 -4.08 3.00 -11.01
N ASP A 70 -5.27 3.27 -10.48
CA ASP A 70 -6.21 4.25 -11.02
C ASP A 70 -6.07 5.65 -10.42
N ARG A 71 -5.08 5.85 -9.56
CA ARG A 71 -4.83 7.15 -8.91
C ARG A 71 -3.91 8.01 -9.77
N ASP A 72 -3.92 9.32 -9.48
CA ASP A 72 -3.03 10.27 -10.14
C ASP A 72 -1.55 9.93 -9.86
N ASP A 73 -0.68 10.22 -10.82
CA ASP A 73 0.75 9.96 -10.68
C ASP A 73 1.39 10.74 -9.52
N GLY A 74 0.77 11.85 -9.12
CA GLY A 74 1.22 12.62 -7.96
C GLY A 74 0.78 12.06 -6.61
N ASP A 75 -0.04 11.00 -6.59
CA ASP A 75 -0.49 10.38 -5.34
C ASP A 75 0.70 9.75 -4.61
N ARG A 76 0.88 10.09 -3.33
CA ARG A 76 2.02 9.64 -2.54
C ARG A 76 2.06 8.13 -2.36
N VAL A 77 0.89 7.51 -2.19
CA VAL A 77 0.79 6.05 -2.02
C VAL A 77 1.17 5.35 -3.33
N LYS A 78 0.68 5.87 -4.46
CA LYS A 78 1.04 5.35 -5.78
C LYS A 78 2.54 5.47 -6.03
N GLN A 79 3.14 6.61 -5.71
CA GLN A 79 4.58 6.82 -5.85
C GLN A 79 5.37 5.78 -5.04
N ARG A 80 4.92 5.51 -3.80
CA ARG A 80 5.57 4.51 -2.95
C ARG A 80 5.48 3.11 -3.56
N VAL A 81 4.33 2.74 -4.10
CA VAL A 81 4.14 1.44 -4.77
C VAL A 81 5.05 1.33 -6.01
N VAL A 82 5.14 2.40 -6.81
CA VAL A 82 6.04 2.43 -7.98
C VAL A 82 7.49 2.23 -7.57
N GLU A 83 7.94 2.90 -6.50
CA GLU A 83 9.30 2.71 -5.98
C GLU A 83 9.57 1.27 -5.59
N CYS A 84 8.60 0.62 -4.93
CA CYS A 84 8.72 -0.78 -4.54
C CYS A 84 8.79 -1.72 -5.76
N HIS A 85 7.99 -1.45 -6.79
CA HIS A 85 8.03 -2.21 -8.04
C HIS A 85 9.37 -2.06 -8.74
N GLU A 86 9.92 -0.86 -8.78
CA GLU A 86 11.23 -0.60 -9.39
C GLU A 86 12.35 -1.31 -8.62
N ALA A 87 12.26 -1.31 -7.29
CA ALA A 87 13.23 -2.03 -6.46
C ALA A 87 13.19 -3.53 -6.73
N LEU A 88 11.99 -4.11 -6.84
CA LEU A 88 11.81 -5.52 -7.16
C LEU A 88 12.39 -5.86 -8.54
N ALA A 89 12.15 -5.02 -9.54
CA ALA A 89 12.68 -5.23 -10.88
C ALA A 89 14.21 -5.22 -10.90
N ARG A 90 14.83 -4.31 -10.14
CA ARG A 90 16.29 -4.26 -10.01
C ARG A 90 16.85 -5.52 -9.34
N MET A 91 16.21 -5.99 -8.29
CA MET A 91 16.61 -7.21 -7.59
C MET A 91 16.51 -8.43 -8.50
N THR A 92 15.45 -8.53 -9.29
CA THR A 92 15.25 -9.61 -10.24
C THR A 92 16.35 -9.62 -11.30
N ARG A 93 16.74 -8.45 -11.83
CA ARG A 93 17.82 -8.34 -12.79
C ARG A 93 19.16 -8.77 -12.23
N LEU A 94 19.42 -8.42 -10.97
CA LEU A 94 20.69 -8.79 -10.31
C LEU A 94 20.74 -10.28 -9.98
N GLY A 95 19.58 -10.91 -9.82
CA GLY A 95 19.48 -12.34 -9.55
C GLY A 95 19.64 -13.24 -10.78
N ASP A 96 19.57 -12.63 -11.94
CA ASP A 96 19.76 -13.34 -13.22
C ASP A 96 21.25 -13.30 -13.61
#